data_c85afb8c746325e991ef781d9d8ec878
#
_entry.id   c85afb8c746325e991ef781d9d8ec878
#
_cell.length_a   1.000
_cell.length_b   1.000
_cell.length_c   1.000
_cell.angle_alpha   90.00
_cell.angle_beta   90.00
_cell.angle_gamma   90.00
#
_symmetry.space_group_name_H-M   'P 1'
#
loop_
_entity.id
_entity.type
_entity.pdbx_description
1 polymer ?
#
loop_
_entity_poly.entity_id
_entity_poly.type
_entity_poly.pdbx_seq_one_letter_code
_entity_poly.pdbx_strand_id
1 'polypeptide(L)'
;MVKQFIGTFIFFTIIFVSAGRIVYWQGLIYVTIGFIMVLLNYTVLPIDSELLKERSKPGEGTKKWDKTILGLSFLVTISMYIIAGLDSGRYHLSPDFHWSIYLLGIILTTLGQLLFLIAQKQNRFFSSTFRIQTDREHIVCETGLYKIVRHPAYLGSIIQSLGFPLLFGSLWSILPIILLIILLITRTNLEDKALKNELKGYIEYSYKTRYRIFPYVW
;
A
#
# COMPACT_ATOMS: atom_id res chain seq x y z
N MET A 1 16.76 5.69 0.83
CA MET A 1 16.44 6.39 2.10
C MET A 1 15.86 7.77 1.85
N VAL A 2 16.64 8.77 1.41
CA VAL A 2 16.20 10.17 1.28
C VAL A 2 14.91 10.33 0.47
N LYS A 3 14.75 9.67 -0.67
CA LYS A 3 13.51 9.76 -1.49
C LYS A 3 12.25 9.27 -0.77
N GLN A 4 12.35 8.24 0.08
CA GLN A 4 11.20 7.74 0.84
C GLN A 4 10.81 8.73 1.95
N PHE A 5 11.79 9.28 2.65
CA PHE A 5 11.53 10.33 3.64
C PHE A 5 10.91 11.58 3.02
N ILE A 6 11.43 12.02 1.87
CA ILE A 6 10.87 13.17 1.15
C ILE A 6 9.42 12.88 0.71
N GLY A 7 9.16 11.71 0.12
CA GLY A 7 7.80 11.33 -0.28
C GLY A 7 6.84 11.29 0.91
N THR A 8 7.24 10.66 2.01
CA THR A 8 6.45 10.60 3.25
C THR A 8 6.20 12.01 3.81
N PHE A 9 7.22 12.87 3.84
CA PHE A 9 7.09 14.24 4.30
C PHE A 9 6.12 15.08 3.45
N ILE A 10 6.15 14.92 2.11
CA ILE A 10 5.22 15.60 1.20
C ILE A 10 3.76 15.23 1.53
N PHE A 11 3.46 13.93 1.69
CA PHE A 11 2.12 13.47 2.02
C PHE A 11 1.64 13.99 3.38
N PHE A 12 2.54 14.04 4.37
CA PHE A 12 2.22 14.62 5.68
C PHE A 12 1.94 16.11 5.59
N THR A 13 2.74 16.85 4.81
CA THR A 13 2.50 18.27 4.57
C THR A 13 1.12 18.50 3.94
N ILE A 14 0.71 17.69 2.97
CA ILE A 14 -0.62 17.78 2.34
C ILE A 14 -1.73 17.64 3.38
N ILE A 15 -1.64 16.68 4.29
CA ILE A 15 -2.65 16.47 5.34
C ILE A 15 -2.81 17.72 6.23
N PHE A 16 -1.70 18.27 6.77
CA PHE A 16 -1.75 19.39 7.70
C PHE A 16 -2.14 20.71 7.01
N VAL A 17 -1.66 20.93 5.77
CA VAL A 17 -2.07 22.10 4.96
C VAL A 17 -3.56 22.03 4.66
N SER A 18 -4.09 20.87 4.31
CA SER A 18 -5.53 20.68 4.05
C SER A 18 -6.35 20.86 5.33
N ALA A 19 -5.87 20.32 6.46
CA ALA A 19 -6.51 20.50 7.76
C ALA A 19 -6.49 21.95 8.27
N GLY A 20 -5.57 22.78 7.76
CA GLY A 20 -5.44 24.19 8.16
C GLY A 20 -4.97 24.39 9.60
N ARG A 21 -4.47 23.34 10.25
CA ARG A 21 -4.00 23.37 11.64
C ARG A 21 -2.89 22.32 11.87
N ILE A 22 -1.89 22.70 12.66
CA ILE A 22 -0.77 21.81 13.02
C ILE A 22 -1.21 20.81 14.10
N VAL A 23 -2.02 21.25 15.07
CA VAL A 23 -2.55 20.38 16.12
C VAL A 23 -3.79 19.65 15.58
N TYR A 24 -3.55 18.67 14.73
CA TYR A 24 -4.55 17.77 14.14
C TYR A 24 -4.19 16.34 14.57
N TRP A 25 -4.81 15.88 15.66
CA TRP A 25 -4.39 14.66 16.36
C TRP A 25 -4.45 13.39 15.47
N GLN A 26 -5.45 13.29 14.58
CA GLN A 26 -5.56 12.18 13.62
C GLN A 26 -4.34 12.17 12.68
N GLY A 27 -3.98 13.34 12.16
CA GLY A 27 -2.79 13.53 11.34
C GLY A 27 -1.51 13.17 12.09
N LEU A 28 -1.38 13.59 13.35
CA LEU A 28 -0.22 13.29 14.19
C LEU A 28 -0.07 11.77 14.45
N ILE A 29 -1.16 11.07 14.75
CA ILE A 29 -1.14 9.61 14.92
C ILE A 29 -0.74 8.93 13.61
N TYR A 30 -1.33 9.33 12.47
CA TYR A 30 -1.02 8.75 11.17
C TYR A 30 0.45 8.94 10.78
N VAL A 31 0.99 10.14 11.02
CA VAL A 31 2.43 10.45 10.82
C VAL A 31 3.31 9.59 11.72
N THR A 32 2.95 9.44 12.98
CA THR A 32 3.70 8.62 13.95
C THR A 32 3.73 7.15 13.49
N ILE A 33 2.59 6.58 13.08
CA ILE A 33 2.54 5.24 12.50
C ILE A 33 3.46 5.14 11.29
N GLY A 34 3.38 6.11 10.36
CA GLY A 34 4.22 6.16 9.17
C GLY A 34 5.72 6.20 9.48
N PHE A 35 6.15 7.00 10.45
CA PHE A 35 7.55 7.04 10.90
C PHE A 35 8.01 5.72 11.50
N ILE A 36 7.19 5.11 12.37
CA ILE A 36 7.49 3.79 12.96
C ILE A 36 7.64 2.76 11.84
N MET A 37 6.75 2.74 10.85
CA MET A 37 6.82 1.80 9.73
C MET A 37 8.05 2.02 8.84
N VAL A 38 8.45 3.27 8.62
CA VAL A 38 9.71 3.57 7.91
C VAL A 38 10.90 3.03 8.70
N LEU A 39 10.97 3.24 10.01
CA LEU A 39 12.04 2.69 10.84
C LEU A 39 12.05 1.14 10.80
N LEU A 40 10.88 0.51 10.94
CA LEU A 40 10.75 -0.95 10.83
C LEU A 40 11.18 -1.47 9.45
N ASN A 41 10.90 -0.74 8.39
CA ASN A 41 11.34 -1.10 7.05
C ASN A 41 12.87 -1.20 6.96
N TYR A 42 13.59 -0.28 7.58
CA TYR A 42 15.07 -0.32 7.59
C TYR A 42 15.65 -1.38 8.51
N THR A 43 15.00 -1.68 9.63
CA THR A 43 15.49 -2.69 10.59
C THR A 43 15.12 -4.11 10.21
N VAL A 44 13.98 -4.31 9.54
CA VAL A 44 13.40 -5.62 9.24
C VAL A 44 13.74 -6.12 7.84
N LEU A 45 13.88 -5.22 6.87
CA LEU A 45 14.27 -5.59 5.51
C LEU A 45 15.79 -5.75 5.42
N PRO A 46 16.28 -6.83 4.81
CA PRO A 46 17.70 -6.95 4.51
C PRO A 46 18.13 -5.77 3.62
N ILE A 47 19.26 -5.16 3.95
CA ILE A 47 19.89 -4.12 3.13
C ILE A 47 20.58 -4.84 1.96
N ASP A 48 19.78 -5.34 1.02
CA ASP A 48 20.28 -5.83 -0.25
C ASP A 48 20.40 -4.64 -1.22
N SER A 49 21.62 -4.36 -1.65
CA SER A 49 21.93 -3.25 -2.56
C SER A 49 21.21 -3.39 -3.91
N GLU A 50 21.01 -4.62 -4.39
CA GLU A 50 20.29 -4.89 -5.65
C GLU A 50 18.80 -4.60 -5.52
N LEU A 51 18.19 -5.04 -4.41
CA LEU A 51 16.78 -4.78 -4.14
C LEU A 51 16.50 -3.29 -3.94
N LEU A 52 17.39 -2.58 -3.23
CA LEU A 52 17.30 -1.12 -3.08
C LEU A 52 17.44 -0.40 -4.44
N LYS A 53 18.33 -0.89 -5.30
CA LYS A 53 18.56 -0.37 -6.65
C LYS A 53 17.31 -0.55 -7.52
N GLU A 54 16.74 -1.76 -7.54
CA GLU A 54 15.50 -2.08 -8.24
C GLU A 54 14.32 -1.22 -7.78
N ARG A 55 14.15 -1.03 -6.47
CA ARG A 55 13.09 -0.18 -5.92
C ARG A 55 13.25 1.30 -6.20
N SER A 56 14.50 1.78 -6.30
CA SER A 56 14.79 3.19 -6.58
C SER A 56 14.74 3.55 -8.07
N LYS A 57 15.10 2.60 -8.93
CA LYS A 57 15.12 2.73 -10.39
C LYS A 57 14.82 1.35 -10.98
N PRO A 58 13.55 1.01 -11.18
CA PRO A 58 13.18 -0.26 -11.79
C PRO A 58 13.86 -0.45 -13.14
N GLY A 59 14.30 -1.70 -13.40
CA GLY A 59 14.91 -2.07 -14.66
C GLY A 59 13.95 -1.95 -15.85
N GLU A 60 14.47 -2.24 -17.04
CA GLU A 60 13.67 -2.27 -18.26
C GLU A 60 12.57 -3.33 -18.20
N GLY A 61 11.50 -3.19 -18.99
CA GLY A 61 10.39 -4.13 -19.05
C GLY A 61 9.20 -3.82 -18.15
N THR A 62 9.21 -2.68 -17.43
CA THR A 62 8.03 -2.24 -16.66
C THR A 62 6.82 -2.08 -17.58
N LYS A 63 5.71 -2.75 -17.25
CA LYS A 63 4.48 -2.76 -18.06
C LYS A 63 3.84 -1.37 -18.11
N LYS A 64 3.38 -0.95 -19.30
CA LYS A 64 2.72 0.36 -19.49
C LYS A 64 1.47 0.52 -18.62
N TRP A 65 0.64 -0.52 -18.56
CA TRP A 65 -0.57 -0.52 -17.74
C TRP A 65 -0.27 -0.31 -16.24
N ASP A 66 0.86 -0.86 -15.76
CA ASP A 66 1.27 -0.70 -14.36
C ASP A 66 1.62 0.76 -14.05
N LYS A 67 2.38 1.41 -14.93
CA LYS A 67 2.70 2.84 -14.81
C LYS A 67 1.44 3.71 -14.79
N THR A 68 0.46 3.39 -15.63
CA THR A 68 -0.83 4.12 -15.69
C THR A 68 -1.60 3.96 -14.38
N ILE A 69 -1.75 2.71 -13.88
CA ILE A 69 -2.47 2.44 -12.62
C ILE A 69 -1.76 3.11 -11.45
N LEU A 70 -0.43 3.04 -11.38
CA LEU A 70 0.35 3.71 -10.34
C LEU A 70 0.20 5.23 -10.37
N GLY A 71 0.20 5.84 -11.56
CA GLY A 71 -0.04 7.27 -11.73
C GLY A 71 -1.43 7.68 -11.26
N LEU A 72 -2.47 6.94 -11.66
CA LEU A 72 -3.84 7.17 -11.19
C LEU A 72 -3.95 6.96 -9.66
N SER A 73 -3.37 5.90 -9.13
CA SER A 73 -3.37 5.63 -7.68
C SER A 73 -2.67 6.74 -6.90
N PHE A 74 -1.61 7.33 -7.44
CA PHE A 74 -0.92 8.46 -6.83
C PHE A 74 -1.85 9.69 -6.74
N LEU A 75 -2.55 10.03 -7.82
CA LEU A 75 -3.52 11.16 -7.83
C LEU A 75 -4.67 10.92 -6.86
N VAL A 76 -5.22 9.70 -6.85
CA VAL A 76 -6.30 9.31 -5.92
C VAL A 76 -5.81 9.37 -4.46
N THR A 77 -4.57 8.96 -4.20
CA THR A 77 -3.99 9.06 -2.85
C THR A 77 -3.85 10.52 -2.41
N ILE A 78 -3.39 11.41 -3.28
CA ILE A 78 -3.33 12.85 -2.97
C ILE A 78 -4.73 13.38 -2.65
N SER A 79 -5.74 13.07 -3.47
CA SER A 79 -7.10 13.51 -3.22
C SER A 79 -7.67 12.98 -1.90
N MET A 80 -7.34 11.75 -1.54
CA MET A 80 -7.72 11.13 -0.25
C MET A 80 -7.19 11.95 0.94
N TYR A 81 -5.91 12.36 0.91
CA TYR A 81 -5.31 13.17 1.97
C TYR A 81 -5.91 14.58 2.04
N ILE A 82 -6.12 15.20 0.89
CA ILE A 82 -6.75 16.54 0.82
C ILE A 82 -8.16 16.48 1.39
N ILE A 83 -8.98 15.53 0.93
CA ILE A 83 -10.36 15.39 1.36
C ILE A 83 -10.44 15.13 2.87
N ALA A 84 -9.64 14.21 3.40
CA ALA A 84 -9.64 13.91 4.83
C ALA A 84 -9.25 15.14 5.67
N GLY A 85 -8.22 15.88 5.25
CA GLY A 85 -7.80 17.11 5.93
C GLY A 85 -8.86 18.21 5.88
N LEU A 86 -9.49 18.43 4.73
CA LEU A 86 -10.57 19.40 4.57
C LEU A 86 -11.82 19.00 5.36
N ASP A 87 -12.22 17.73 5.29
CA ASP A 87 -13.41 17.21 5.92
C ASP A 87 -13.32 17.26 7.45
N SER A 88 -12.49 16.46 8.06
CA SER A 88 -12.43 16.35 9.53
C SER A 88 -11.46 17.33 10.19
N GLY A 89 -10.51 17.89 9.42
CA GLY A 89 -9.52 18.85 9.93
C GLY A 89 -10.02 20.30 9.91
N ARG A 90 -10.55 20.76 8.79
CA ARG A 90 -10.85 22.17 8.55
C ARG A 90 -12.33 22.50 8.67
N TYR A 91 -13.20 21.77 7.96
CA TYR A 91 -14.62 22.14 7.79
C TYR A 91 -15.57 21.30 8.64
N HIS A 92 -15.11 20.23 9.27
CA HIS A 92 -15.91 19.34 10.11
C HIS A 92 -17.22 18.89 9.45
N LEU A 93 -17.15 18.45 8.17
CA LEU A 93 -18.33 18.06 7.39
C LEU A 93 -18.85 16.68 7.81
N SER A 94 -17.95 15.78 8.23
CA SER A 94 -18.31 14.50 8.84
C SER A 94 -18.60 14.67 10.33
N PRO A 95 -19.56 13.90 10.89
CA PRO A 95 -19.81 13.90 12.33
C PRO A 95 -18.60 13.37 13.11
N ASP A 96 -18.47 13.77 14.36
CA ASP A 96 -17.50 13.18 15.27
C ASP A 96 -17.82 11.70 15.49
N PHE A 97 -16.84 10.83 15.29
CA PHE A 97 -17.00 9.41 15.50
C PHE A 97 -16.83 9.08 16.98
N HIS A 98 -17.46 7.98 17.42
CA HIS A 98 -17.15 7.42 18.71
C HIS A 98 -15.68 6.98 18.74
N TRP A 99 -15.01 7.11 19.89
CA TRP A 99 -13.58 6.81 20.04
C TRP A 99 -13.18 5.40 19.58
N SER A 100 -14.07 4.42 19.72
CA SER A 100 -13.83 3.04 19.27
C SER A 100 -13.66 2.92 17.77
N ILE A 101 -14.30 3.81 16.97
CA ILE A 101 -14.16 3.83 15.52
C ILE A 101 -12.77 4.36 15.13
N TYR A 102 -12.30 5.40 15.81
CA TYR A 102 -10.92 5.88 15.62
C TYR A 102 -9.89 4.82 15.98
N LEU A 103 -10.09 4.13 17.10
CA LEU A 103 -9.22 3.03 17.53
C LEU A 103 -9.19 1.91 16.48
N LEU A 104 -10.35 1.51 15.95
CA LEU A 104 -10.44 0.53 14.88
C LEU A 104 -9.66 1.01 13.63
N GLY A 105 -9.78 2.29 13.28
CA GLY A 105 -9.02 2.91 12.19
C GLY A 105 -7.51 2.83 12.39
N ILE A 106 -7.02 3.12 13.59
CA ILE A 106 -5.61 2.99 13.98
C ILE A 106 -5.14 1.53 13.84
N ILE A 107 -5.91 0.59 14.37
CA ILE A 107 -5.60 -0.84 14.33
C ILE A 107 -5.52 -1.33 12.88
N LEU A 108 -6.53 -1.05 12.06
CA LEU A 108 -6.55 -1.48 10.65
C LEU A 108 -5.40 -0.86 9.85
N THR A 109 -5.14 0.44 10.04
CA THR A 109 -4.03 1.13 9.38
C THR A 109 -2.69 0.50 9.75
N THR A 110 -2.46 0.24 11.03
CA THR A 110 -1.21 -0.35 11.52
C THR A 110 -1.04 -1.80 11.06
N LEU A 111 -2.09 -2.62 11.20
CA LEU A 111 -2.06 -4.03 10.76
C LEU A 111 -1.87 -4.14 9.25
N GLY A 112 -2.52 -3.31 8.46
CA GLY A 112 -2.36 -3.29 7.01
C GLY A 112 -0.94 -2.95 6.58
N GLN A 113 -0.32 -1.94 7.22
CA GLN A 113 1.08 -1.58 6.96
C GLN A 113 2.05 -2.67 7.40
N LEU A 114 1.83 -3.31 8.55
CA LEU A 114 2.65 -4.44 9.00
C LEU A 114 2.55 -5.62 8.05
N LEU A 115 1.34 -5.97 7.60
CA LEU A 115 1.13 -7.04 6.64
C LEU A 115 1.85 -6.76 5.32
N PHE A 116 1.77 -5.51 4.83
CA PHE A 116 2.51 -5.06 3.65
C PHE A 116 4.02 -5.23 3.84
N LEU A 117 4.57 -4.78 4.97
CA LEU A 117 6.00 -4.87 5.28
C LEU A 117 6.48 -6.34 5.35
N ILE A 118 5.71 -7.22 6.00
CA ILE A 118 6.03 -8.66 6.10
C ILE A 118 6.02 -9.30 4.71
N ALA A 119 5.01 -9.01 3.89
CA ALA A 119 4.94 -9.51 2.51
C ALA A 119 6.14 -9.03 1.67
N GLN A 120 6.49 -7.76 1.81
CA GLN A 120 7.64 -7.16 1.14
C GLN A 120 8.97 -7.81 1.56
N LYS A 121 9.11 -8.18 2.84
CA LYS A 121 10.30 -8.87 3.36
C LYS A 121 10.43 -10.30 2.80
N GLN A 122 9.30 -11.00 2.67
CA GLN A 122 9.30 -12.40 2.24
C GLN A 122 9.63 -12.57 0.75
N ASN A 123 9.34 -11.56 -0.08
CA ASN A 123 9.56 -11.65 -1.52
C ASN A 123 10.76 -10.79 -1.96
N ARG A 124 11.89 -11.45 -2.28
CA ARG A 124 13.11 -10.80 -2.77
C ARG A 124 12.94 -10.08 -4.12
N PHE A 125 11.86 -10.36 -4.86
CA PHE A 125 11.54 -9.71 -6.13
C PHE A 125 10.48 -8.61 -6.00
N PHE A 126 10.11 -8.27 -4.77
CA PHE A 126 9.12 -7.22 -4.52
C PHE A 126 9.63 -5.85 -4.98
N SER A 127 9.03 -5.30 -6.02
CA SER A 127 9.37 -4.00 -6.62
C SER A 127 8.21 -3.00 -6.51
N SER A 128 8.51 -1.71 -6.66
CA SER A 128 7.52 -0.64 -6.73
C SER A 128 6.68 -0.69 -8.00
N THR A 129 7.26 -1.18 -9.09
CA THR A 129 6.61 -1.37 -10.40
C THR A 129 6.65 -2.82 -10.81
N PHE A 130 5.66 -3.24 -11.61
CA PHE A 130 5.58 -4.61 -12.09
C PHE A 130 6.41 -4.83 -13.36
N ARG A 131 7.33 -5.80 -13.27
CA ARG A 131 8.06 -6.40 -14.38
C ARG A 131 8.51 -7.81 -14.02
N ILE A 132 8.75 -8.67 -15.00
CA ILE A 132 9.50 -9.91 -14.77
C ILE A 132 10.99 -9.55 -14.74
N GLN A 133 11.66 -9.87 -13.63
CA GLN A 133 13.06 -9.52 -13.37
C GLN A 133 14.00 -10.61 -13.86
N THR A 134 14.02 -10.86 -15.18
CA THR A 134 14.85 -11.92 -15.79
C THR A 134 16.33 -11.71 -15.56
N ASP A 135 16.77 -10.46 -15.48
CA ASP A 135 18.12 -10.03 -15.11
C ASP A 135 18.55 -10.41 -13.69
N ARG A 136 17.57 -10.79 -12.82
CA ARG A 136 17.76 -11.23 -11.44
C ARG A 136 17.27 -12.66 -11.20
N GLU A 137 17.09 -13.44 -12.26
CA GLU A 137 16.61 -14.84 -12.19
C GLU A 137 15.31 -14.94 -11.38
N HIS A 138 14.28 -14.16 -11.77
CA HIS A 138 12.99 -14.07 -11.06
C HIS A 138 12.37 -15.45 -10.86
N ILE A 139 12.18 -15.83 -9.60
CA ILE A 139 11.52 -17.07 -9.18
C ILE A 139 10.26 -16.74 -8.37
N VAL A 140 9.33 -17.68 -8.33
CA VAL A 140 8.07 -17.56 -7.58
C VAL A 140 8.37 -17.59 -6.08
N CYS A 141 7.78 -16.63 -5.34
CA CYS A 141 7.79 -16.66 -3.88
C CYS A 141 6.62 -17.52 -3.38
N GLU A 142 6.95 -18.65 -2.74
CA GLU A 142 5.95 -19.61 -2.20
C GLU A 142 5.99 -19.71 -0.68
N THR A 143 6.59 -18.74 0.04
CA THR A 143 6.84 -18.84 1.48
C THR A 143 5.99 -17.88 2.30
N GLY A 144 5.81 -18.16 3.57
CA GLY A 144 5.14 -17.27 4.51
C GLY A 144 3.72 -16.91 4.09
N LEU A 145 3.41 -15.62 3.99
CA LEU A 145 2.09 -15.12 3.59
C LEU A 145 1.69 -15.51 2.16
N TYR A 146 2.69 -15.74 1.28
CA TYR A 146 2.46 -16.21 -0.09
C TYR A 146 1.96 -17.65 -0.18
N LYS A 147 1.96 -18.43 0.91
CA LYS A 147 1.27 -19.71 0.99
C LYS A 147 -0.25 -19.57 1.16
N ILE A 148 -0.71 -18.42 1.67
CA ILE A 148 -2.12 -18.17 1.99
C ILE A 148 -2.81 -17.48 0.83
N VAL A 149 -2.21 -16.38 0.35
CA VAL A 149 -2.70 -15.60 -0.79
C VAL A 149 -1.53 -15.20 -1.70
N ARG A 150 -1.80 -15.01 -2.99
CA ARG A 150 -0.75 -14.70 -3.98
C ARG A 150 -0.25 -13.26 -3.89
N HIS A 151 -1.09 -12.33 -3.39
CA HIS A 151 -0.77 -10.91 -3.30
C HIS A 151 -0.99 -10.35 -1.88
N PRO A 152 -0.25 -10.86 -0.87
CA PRO A 152 -0.46 -10.47 0.53
C PRO A 152 -0.18 -8.99 0.81
N ALA A 153 0.72 -8.36 0.04
CA ALA A 153 0.97 -6.93 0.16
C ALA A 153 -0.26 -6.09 -0.25
N TYR A 154 -1.00 -6.53 -1.27
CA TYR A 154 -2.22 -5.84 -1.70
C TYR A 154 -3.36 -6.03 -0.70
N LEU A 155 -3.45 -7.19 -0.05
CA LEU A 155 -4.34 -7.36 1.10
C LEU A 155 -4.01 -6.35 2.21
N GLY A 156 -2.73 -6.20 2.55
CA GLY A 156 -2.29 -5.20 3.53
C GLY A 156 -2.67 -3.78 3.12
N SER A 157 -2.49 -3.42 1.84
CA SER A 157 -2.87 -2.11 1.32
C SER A 157 -4.38 -1.85 1.39
N ILE A 158 -5.22 -2.85 1.13
CA ILE A 158 -6.68 -2.72 1.26
C ILE A 158 -7.08 -2.52 2.73
N ILE A 159 -6.54 -3.33 3.64
CA ILE A 159 -6.83 -3.22 5.08
C ILE A 159 -6.43 -1.82 5.60
N GLN A 160 -5.25 -1.34 5.24
CA GLN A 160 -4.80 0.01 5.57
C GLN A 160 -5.74 1.08 5.03
N SER A 161 -6.16 0.95 3.76
CA SER A 161 -7.06 1.91 3.12
C SER A 161 -8.42 1.96 3.80
N LEU A 162 -8.97 0.82 4.24
CA LEU A 162 -10.20 0.76 5.02
C LEU A 162 -10.06 1.39 6.41
N GLY A 163 -8.88 1.33 7.01
CA GLY A 163 -8.58 1.99 8.29
C GLY A 163 -8.50 3.52 8.18
N PHE A 164 -8.14 4.05 7.01
CA PHE A 164 -7.89 5.48 6.82
C PHE A 164 -9.10 6.37 7.15
N PRO A 165 -10.32 6.18 6.58
CA PRO A 165 -11.47 7.03 6.87
C PRO A 165 -11.89 6.97 8.34
N LEU A 166 -11.71 5.81 8.98
CA LEU A 166 -12.04 5.62 10.39
C LEU A 166 -11.05 6.36 11.29
N LEU A 167 -9.75 6.29 10.98
CA LEU A 167 -8.71 6.99 11.72
C LEU A 167 -8.85 8.51 11.60
N PHE A 168 -9.20 9.00 10.39
CA PHE A 168 -9.35 10.44 10.16
C PHE A 168 -10.72 10.97 10.56
N GLY A 169 -11.73 10.12 10.80
CA GLY A 169 -13.11 10.56 11.04
C GLY A 169 -13.70 11.25 9.81
N SER A 170 -13.42 10.75 8.62
CA SER A 170 -13.79 11.39 7.35
C SER A 170 -14.61 10.44 6.47
N LEU A 171 -15.92 10.68 6.40
CA LEU A 171 -16.80 9.92 5.49
C LEU A 171 -16.51 10.24 4.02
N TRP A 172 -16.15 11.49 3.72
CA TRP A 172 -15.87 11.90 2.34
C TRP A 172 -14.61 11.26 1.76
N SER A 173 -13.66 10.86 2.60
CA SER A 173 -12.48 10.12 2.16
C SER A 173 -12.78 8.69 1.69
N ILE A 174 -13.98 8.15 1.95
CA ILE A 174 -14.41 6.85 1.46
C ILE A 174 -14.48 6.83 -0.08
N LEU A 175 -14.87 7.94 -0.72
CA LEU A 175 -14.97 8.00 -2.18
C LEU A 175 -13.64 7.71 -2.90
N PRO A 176 -12.54 8.44 -2.63
CA PRO A 176 -11.25 8.12 -3.23
C PRO A 176 -10.71 6.74 -2.79
N ILE A 177 -11.06 6.25 -1.60
CA ILE A 177 -10.63 4.92 -1.15
C ILE A 177 -11.29 3.81 -1.96
N ILE A 178 -12.58 3.90 -2.27
CA ILE A 178 -13.25 2.95 -3.16
C ILE A 178 -12.53 2.91 -4.51
N LEU A 179 -12.22 4.06 -5.09
CA LEU A 179 -11.49 4.13 -6.36
C LEU A 179 -10.09 3.51 -6.24
N LEU A 180 -9.37 3.78 -5.15
CA LEU A 180 -8.05 3.19 -4.89
C LEU A 180 -8.12 1.66 -4.81
N ILE A 181 -9.12 1.11 -4.13
CA ILE A 181 -9.34 -0.34 -4.03
C ILE A 181 -9.65 -0.94 -5.39
N ILE A 182 -10.48 -0.29 -6.21
CA ILE A 182 -10.78 -0.73 -7.59
C ILE A 182 -9.49 -0.78 -8.43
N LEU A 183 -8.66 0.27 -8.37
CA LEU A 183 -7.38 0.32 -9.07
C LEU A 183 -6.45 -0.82 -8.62
N LEU A 184 -6.42 -1.11 -7.32
CA LEU A 184 -5.60 -2.17 -6.74
C LEU A 184 -6.08 -3.57 -7.15
N ILE A 185 -7.38 -3.82 -7.17
CA ILE A 185 -7.98 -5.08 -7.67
C ILE A 185 -7.66 -5.26 -9.16
N THR A 186 -7.79 -4.19 -9.94
CA THR A 186 -7.45 -4.19 -11.37
C THR A 186 -5.97 -4.50 -11.59
N ARG A 187 -5.09 -3.86 -10.82
CA ARG A 187 -3.65 -4.13 -10.82
C ARG A 187 -3.35 -5.58 -10.52
N THR A 188 -3.96 -6.11 -9.44
CA THR A 188 -3.79 -7.52 -9.04
C THR A 188 -4.17 -8.48 -10.17
N ASN A 189 -5.28 -8.23 -10.85
CA ASN A 189 -5.73 -9.05 -11.98
C ASN A 189 -4.72 -9.07 -13.13
N LEU A 190 -4.23 -7.90 -13.52
CA LEU A 190 -3.27 -7.75 -14.62
C LEU A 190 -1.92 -8.36 -14.26
N GLU A 191 -1.47 -8.18 -13.03
CA GLU A 191 -0.24 -8.77 -12.50
C GLU A 191 -0.32 -10.29 -12.44
N ASP A 192 -1.37 -10.85 -11.85
CA ASP A 192 -1.59 -12.31 -11.77
C ASP A 192 -1.63 -12.96 -13.18
N LYS A 193 -2.28 -12.28 -14.14
CA LYS A 193 -2.32 -12.72 -15.54
C LYS A 193 -0.93 -12.70 -16.19
N ALA A 194 -0.17 -11.63 -15.97
CA ALA A 194 1.17 -11.51 -16.55
C ALA A 194 2.15 -12.52 -15.91
N LEU A 195 2.06 -12.74 -14.59
CA LEU A 195 2.87 -13.75 -13.89
C LEU A 195 2.58 -15.16 -14.40
N LYS A 196 1.31 -15.51 -14.65
CA LYS A 196 0.94 -16.82 -15.25
C LYS A 196 1.52 -17.02 -16.63
N ASN A 197 1.60 -15.96 -17.44
CA ASN A 197 2.07 -16.04 -18.81
C ASN A 197 3.58 -15.98 -18.96
N GLU A 198 4.26 -15.29 -18.04
CA GLU A 198 5.66 -14.89 -18.23
C GLU A 198 6.62 -15.44 -17.17
N LEU A 199 6.12 -15.89 -15.99
CA LEU A 199 6.98 -16.39 -14.92
C LEU A 199 6.87 -17.92 -14.79
N LYS A 200 7.98 -18.61 -15.05
CA LYS A 200 8.06 -20.07 -14.93
C LYS A 200 7.70 -20.54 -13.52
N GLY A 201 6.84 -21.54 -13.40
CA GLY A 201 6.41 -22.13 -12.13
C GLY A 201 5.23 -21.38 -11.46
N TYR A 202 4.81 -20.21 -11.98
CA TYR A 202 3.71 -19.47 -11.36
C TYR A 202 2.33 -20.13 -11.56
N ILE A 203 2.14 -20.86 -12.65
CA ILE A 203 0.89 -21.61 -12.91
C ILE A 203 0.71 -22.65 -11.82
N GLU A 204 1.74 -23.50 -11.58
CA GLU A 204 1.75 -24.56 -10.56
C GLU A 204 1.53 -23.97 -9.16
N TYR A 205 2.21 -22.86 -8.85
CA TYR A 205 1.99 -22.12 -7.62
C TYR A 205 0.55 -21.63 -7.49
N SER A 206 -0.07 -21.13 -8.57
CA SER A 206 -1.45 -20.64 -8.55
C SER A 206 -2.50 -21.73 -8.29
N TYR A 207 -2.17 -23.00 -8.56
CA TYR A 207 -3.01 -24.16 -8.17
C TYR A 207 -2.88 -24.49 -6.69
N LYS A 208 -1.68 -24.35 -6.10
CA LYS A 208 -1.43 -24.56 -4.66
C LYS A 208 -2.05 -23.43 -3.84
N THR A 209 -1.77 -22.17 -4.20
CA THR A 209 -2.28 -20.97 -3.54
C THR A 209 -3.38 -20.35 -4.40
N ARG A 210 -4.63 -20.80 -4.17
CA ARG A 210 -5.79 -20.48 -5.04
C ARG A 210 -6.21 -19.01 -4.97
N TYR A 211 -6.09 -18.38 -3.82
CA TYR A 211 -6.62 -17.04 -3.55
C TYR A 211 -5.63 -15.96 -3.96
N ARG A 212 -6.14 -14.89 -4.60
CA ARG A 212 -5.30 -13.76 -5.00
C ARG A 212 -5.06 -12.81 -3.83
N ILE A 213 -6.11 -12.31 -3.20
CA ILE A 213 -6.05 -11.32 -2.12
C ILE A 213 -6.80 -11.84 -0.88
N PHE A 214 -8.07 -12.22 -1.03
CA PHE A 214 -8.91 -12.61 0.09
C PHE A 214 -9.02 -14.14 0.18
N PRO A 215 -8.58 -14.75 1.29
CA PRO A 215 -8.77 -16.18 1.52
C PRO A 215 -10.26 -16.55 1.40
N TYR A 216 -10.55 -17.65 0.75
CA TYR A 216 -11.89 -18.21 0.53
C TYR A 216 -12.85 -17.37 -0.33
N VAL A 217 -12.43 -16.20 -0.84
CA VAL A 217 -13.27 -15.31 -1.68
C VAL A 217 -12.69 -15.16 -3.07
N TRP A 218 -11.46 -14.71 -3.20
CA TRP A 218 -10.86 -14.37 -4.49
C TRP A 218 -9.34 -14.48 -4.54
#